data_c8766253d1ded1816a618fb4086c9de4
#
_entry.id   c8766253d1ded1816a618fb4086c9de4
#
_cell.length_a   1.000
_cell.length_b   1.000
_cell.length_c   1.000
_cell.angle_alpha   90.00
_cell.angle_beta   90.00
_cell.angle_gamma   90.00
#
_symmetry.space_group_name_H-M   'P 1'
#
loop_
_entity.id
_entity.type
_entity.pdbx_description
1 polymer ?
#
loop_
_entity_poly.entity_id
_entity_poly.type
_entity_poly.pdbx_seq_one_letter_code
_entity_poly.pdbx_strand_id
1 'polypeptide(L)'
;MSYELTIEPLGQTIEVEDGQTILDASLRAGIWLPHACCHGLCATCKVQVVDGEVDHGEASSFALMDFERTEGKTLACCARLESDVTIEAEIDEEPDAESIPVKDFPGTVSRIEKLTPTIKGIFIQLDEAIHFQAGQYINLEIPGLGISRAFSLANAPGQGREVELNVRVVPGGAGTGYLHEELSVGDRLNFSGPYGRFFVRKSAHVPLIFMAGGSGLSSPRSMILDLLGEGCELPITCLLYTSRCV
;
A
#
# COMPACT_ATOMS: atom_id res chain seq x y z
N MET A 1 -22.95 -3.20 13.13
CA MET A 1 -23.91 -3.14 12.00
C MET A 1 -23.06 -3.13 10.76
N SER A 2 -23.58 -3.61 9.63
CA SER A 2 -22.90 -3.50 8.34
C SER A 2 -23.83 -2.72 7.39
N TYR A 3 -23.23 -2.09 6.41
CA TYR A 3 -23.91 -1.34 5.35
C TYR A 3 -23.52 -1.90 4.00
N GLU A 4 -24.31 -1.60 2.97
CA GLU A 4 -23.99 -1.94 1.58
C GLU A 4 -23.37 -0.72 0.87
N LEU A 5 -22.24 -0.94 0.19
CA LEU A 5 -21.58 0.04 -0.67
C LEU A 5 -21.67 -0.40 -2.13
N THR A 6 -22.37 0.34 -2.96
CA THR A 6 -22.38 0.15 -4.41
C THR A 6 -21.39 1.09 -5.08
N ILE A 7 -20.54 0.55 -5.95
CA ILE A 7 -19.45 1.29 -6.61
C ILE A 7 -19.73 1.34 -8.11
N GLU A 8 -20.03 2.54 -8.59
CA GLU A 8 -20.24 2.82 -10.00
C GLU A 8 -18.93 3.36 -10.65
N PRO A 9 -18.64 3.10 -11.91
CA PRO A 9 -19.52 2.45 -12.90
C PRO A 9 -19.45 0.90 -12.91
N LEU A 10 -18.83 0.26 -11.93
CA LEU A 10 -18.68 -1.21 -11.90
C LEU A 10 -20.00 -1.93 -11.62
N GLY A 11 -20.97 -1.29 -11.00
CA GLY A 11 -22.21 -1.90 -10.55
C GLY A 11 -22.00 -2.98 -9.48
N GLN A 12 -20.87 -2.92 -8.74
CA GLN A 12 -20.53 -3.91 -7.71
C GLN A 12 -20.97 -3.42 -6.35
N THR A 13 -21.66 -4.28 -5.60
CA THR A 13 -22.05 -4.02 -4.22
C THR A 13 -21.23 -4.88 -3.27
N ILE A 14 -20.69 -4.27 -2.23
CA ILE A 14 -19.89 -4.91 -1.18
C ILE A 14 -20.46 -4.58 0.19
N GLU A 15 -20.23 -5.46 1.16
CA GLU A 15 -20.54 -5.22 2.57
C GLU A 15 -19.41 -4.43 3.23
N VAL A 16 -19.77 -3.40 4.01
CA VAL A 16 -18.83 -2.53 4.74
C VAL A 16 -19.14 -2.64 6.22
N GLU A 17 -18.14 -3.00 7.01
CA GLU A 17 -18.27 -3.11 8.46
C GLU A 17 -18.38 -1.73 9.12
N ASP A 18 -19.06 -1.67 10.26
CA ASP A 18 -19.17 -0.44 11.04
C ASP A 18 -17.80 0.13 11.41
N GLY A 19 -17.59 1.40 11.09
CA GLY A 19 -16.31 2.10 11.28
C GLY A 19 -15.24 1.85 10.20
N GLN A 20 -15.47 0.94 9.27
CA GLN A 20 -14.58 0.71 8.13
C GLN A 20 -14.72 1.87 7.11
N THR A 21 -13.59 2.29 6.50
CA THR A 21 -13.63 3.32 5.46
C THR A 21 -14.02 2.74 4.10
N ILE A 22 -14.61 3.58 3.24
CA ILE A 22 -14.93 3.21 1.85
C ILE A 22 -13.70 2.62 1.14
N LEU A 23 -12.53 3.23 1.28
CA LEU A 23 -11.30 2.76 0.64
C LEU A 23 -10.87 1.38 1.16
N ASP A 24 -10.85 1.18 2.49
CA ASP A 24 -10.43 -0.10 3.07
C ASP A 24 -11.37 -1.24 2.65
N ALA A 25 -12.69 -1.03 2.70
CA ALA A 25 -13.67 -2.01 2.26
C ALA A 25 -13.49 -2.36 0.77
N SER A 26 -13.33 -1.35 -0.09
CA SER A 26 -13.13 -1.55 -1.53
C SER A 26 -11.86 -2.35 -1.82
N LEU A 27 -10.73 -1.98 -1.21
CA LEU A 27 -9.45 -2.68 -1.42
C LEU A 27 -9.48 -4.12 -0.88
N ARG A 28 -10.17 -4.37 0.23
CA ARG A 28 -10.38 -5.74 0.78
C ARG A 28 -11.30 -6.59 -0.11
N ALA A 29 -12.22 -5.96 -0.82
CA ALA A 29 -13.04 -6.62 -1.83
C ALA A 29 -12.32 -6.82 -3.18
N GLY A 30 -11.07 -6.35 -3.31
CA GLY A 30 -10.30 -6.41 -4.56
C GLY A 30 -10.68 -5.33 -5.57
N ILE A 31 -11.45 -4.31 -5.15
CA ILE A 31 -11.84 -3.19 -5.99
C ILE A 31 -10.85 -2.05 -5.77
N TRP A 32 -10.14 -1.69 -6.83
CA TRP A 32 -9.20 -0.58 -6.78
C TRP A 32 -9.93 0.76 -6.86
N LEU A 33 -9.71 1.62 -5.87
CA LEU A 33 -10.04 3.04 -5.95
C LEU A 33 -8.74 3.86 -5.97
N PRO A 34 -8.67 4.95 -6.76
CA PRO A 34 -7.51 5.85 -6.74
C PRO A 34 -7.22 6.35 -5.34
N HIS A 35 -5.98 6.21 -4.88
CA HIS A 35 -5.55 6.68 -3.56
C HIS A 35 -4.04 6.91 -3.51
N ALA A 36 -3.59 7.72 -2.54
CA ALA A 36 -2.16 7.96 -2.32
C ALA A 36 -1.81 8.12 -0.84
N CYS A 37 -2.16 9.23 -0.19
CA CYS A 37 -1.73 9.50 1.19
C CYS A 37 -2.45 8.66 2.25
N CYS A 38 -3.69 8.23 2.02
CA CYS A 38 -4.59 7.52 2.96
C CYS A 38 -4.83 8.26 4.29
N HIS A 39 -4.63 9.59 4.34
CA HIS A 39 -4.73 10.43 5.53
C HIS A 39 -5.61 11.67 5.33
N GLY A 40 -6.44 11.69 4.28
CA GLY A 40 -7.34 12.81 4.02
C GLY A 40 -6.69 14.12 3.57
N LEU A 41 -5.45 14.08 3.01
CA LEU A 41 -4.68 15.29 2.72
C LEU A 41 -4.48 15.58 1.23
N CYS A 42 -4.47 14.56 0.35
CA CYS A 42 -4.05 14.71 -1.05
C CYS A 42 -5.19 14.76 -2.07
N ALA A 43 -6.43 14.52 -1.65
CA ALA A 43 -7.63 14.46 -2.49
C ALA A 43 -7.65 13.37 -3.59
N THR A 44 -6.62 12.52 -3.72
CA THR A 44 -6.54 11.49 -4.77
C THR A 44 -7.68 10.47 -4.71
N CYS A 45 -8.21 10.20 -3.51
CA CYS A 45 -9.30 9.23 -3.28
C CYS A 45 -10.68 9.90 -3.22
N LYS A 46 -10.84 11.06 -3.87
CA LYS A 46 -12.13 11.77 -3.88
C LYS A 46 -13.11 11.02 -4.77
N VAL A 47 -14.31 10.76 -4.24
CA VAL A 47 -15.41 10.09 -4.93
C VAL A 47 -16.68 10.92 -4.79
N GLN A 48 -17.67 10.70 -5.67
CA GLN A 48 -18.99 11.28 -5.60
C GLN A 48 -19.93 10.32 -4.87
N VAL A 49 -20.57 10.76 -3.81
CA VAL A 49 -21.70 10.07 -3.19
C VAL A 49 -22.94 10.39 -4.02
N VAL A 50 -23.55 9.37 -4.61
CA VAL A 50 -24.75 9.49 -5.47
C VAL A 50 -26.01 9.30 -4.65
N ASP A 51 -25.97 8.37 -3.68
CA ASP A 51 -27.06 8.07 -2.75
C ASP A 51 -26.52 7.62 -1.41
N GLY A 52 -27.27 7.89 -0.33
CA GLY A 52 -26.89 7.53 1.04
C GLY A 52 -26.17 8.63 1.80
N GLU A 53 -25.74 8.31 3.04
CA GLU A 53 -25.11 9.24 3.97
C GLU A 53 -23.76 8.71 4.45
N VAL A 54 -22.77 9.59 4.58
CA VAL A 54 -21.42 9.28 5.03
C VAL A 54 -20.91 10.26 6.07
N ASP A 55 -20.20 9.77 7.07
CA ASP A 55 -19.30 10.58 7.89
C ASP A 55 -17.99 10.81 7.14
N HIS A 56 -17.62 12.06 6.89
CA HIS A 56 -16.40 12.43 6.17
C HIS A 56 -15.12 12.20 6.97
N GLY A 57 -15.20 11.83 8.23
CA GLY A 57 -14.07 11.60 9.14
C GLY A 57 -13.10 12.79 9.19
N GLU A 58 -11.80 12.47 9.28
CA GLU A 58 -10.73 13.47 9.40
C GLU A 58 -10.25 14.06 8.06
N ALA A 59 -11.14 14.14 7.05
CA ALA A 59 -10.81 14.75 5.77
C ALA A 59 -10.45 16.25 5.94
N SER A 60 -9.23 16.63 5.50
CA SER A 60 -8.77 18.01 5.56
C SER A 60 -9.64 18.92 4.69
N SER A 61 -9.96 20.11 5.18
CA SER A 61 -10.69 21.13 4.43
C SER A 61 -9.97 21.63 3.17
N PHE A 62 -8.65 21.37 3.02
CA PHE A 62 -7.92 21.63 1.78
C PHE A 62 -8.13 20.51 0.74
N ALA A 63 -8.29 19.28 1.18
CA ALA A 63 -8.49 18.13 0.30
C ALA A 63 -9.97 17.92 -0.05
N LEU A 64 -10.87 18.34 0.85
CA LEU A 64 -12.33 18.28 0.68
C LEU A 64 -12.96 19.56 1.22
N MET A 65 -13.20 20.51 0.32
CA MET A 65 -13.75 21.81 0.66
C MET A 65 -15.25 21.71 1.03
N ASP A 66 -15.75 22.67 1.80
CA ASP A 66 -17.14 22.63 2.28
C ASP A 66 -18.17 22.60 1.14
N PHE A 67 -17.91 23.33 0.03
CA PHE A 67 -18.80 23.29 -1.12
C PHE A 67 -18.81 21.91 -1.80
N GLU A 68 -17.68 21.20 -1.84
CA GLU A 68 -17.58 19.85 -2.39
C GLU A 68 -18.36 18.83 -1.54
N ARG A 69 -18.33 19.00 -0.21
CA ARG A 69 -19.18 18.20 0.71
C ARG A 69 -20.66 18.44 0.42
N THR A 70 -21.04 19.71 0.18
CA THR A 70 -22.41 20.06 -0.17
C THR A 70 -22.83 19.50 -1.54
N GLU A 71 -21.88 19.34 -2.46
CA GLU A 71 -22.06 18.69 -3.75
C GLU A 71 -22.05 17.16 -3.68
N GLY A 72 -21.95 16.58 -2.49
CA GLY A 72 -21.93 15.13 -2.26
C GLY A 72 -20.58 14.47 -2.50
N LYS A 73 -19.45 15.20 -2.51
CA LYS A 73 -18.11 14.59 -2.61
C LYS A 73 -17.59 14.18 -1.25
N THR A 74 -16.79 13.11 -1.24
CA THR A 74 -16.08 12.65 -0.05
C THR A 74 -14.70 12.09 -0.39
N LEU A 75 -13.87 11.83 0.64
CA LEU A 75 -12.59 11.15 0.49
C LEU A 75 -12.73 9.70 0.96
N ALA A 76 -12.64 8.75 0.05
CA ALA A 76 -12.83 7.32 0.35
C ALA A 76 -11.92 6.79 1.48
N CYS A 77 -10.72 7.37 1.67
CA CYS A 77 -9.80 6.95 2.72
C CYS A 77 -10.20 7.41 4.15
N CYS A 78 -11.13 8.36 4.27
CA CYS A 78 -11.60 8.88 5.56
C CYS A 78 -13.08 8.58 5.79
N ALA A 79 -13.87 8.54 4.72
CA ALA A 79 -15.32 8.43 4.81
C ALA A 79 -15.76 7.06 5.32
N ARG A 80 -16.73 7.07 6.24
CA ARG A 80 -17.41 5.90 6.78
C ARG A 80 -18.88 5.98 6.43
N LEU A 81 -19.51 4.84 6.25
CA LEU A 81 -20.93 4.78 5.91
C LEU A 81 -21.79 5.00 7.15
N GLU A 82 -22.86 5.82 7.01
CA GLU A 82 -23.92 6.01 8.01
C GLU A 82 -25.25 5.38 7.55
N SER A 83 -25.33 4.98 6.28
CA SER A 83 -26.42 4.23 5.65
C SER A 83 -25.85 3.33 4.56
N ASP A 84 -26.71 2.64 3.80
CA ASP A 84 -26.32 2.08 2.51
C ASP A 84 -25.97 3.23 1.57
N VAL A 85 -24.88 3.09 0.80
CA VAL A 85 -24.30 4.16 -0.01
C VAL A 85 -24.01 3.71 -1.43
N THR A 86 -24.29 4.58 -2.39
CA THR A 86 -23.79 4.43 -3.77
C THR A 86 -22.80 5.55 -4.06
N ILE A 87 -21.61 5.16 -4.51
CA ILE A 87 -20.57 6.09 -4.98
C ILE A 87 -20.30 5.95 -6.46
N GLU A 88 -19.88 7.05 -7.08
CA GLU A 88 -19.26 7.06 -8.40
C GLU A 88 -17.78 7.41 -8.25
N ALA A 89 -16.91 6.58 -8.83
CA ALA A 89 -15.45 6.73 -8.76
C ALA A 89 -14.83 6.65 -10.16
N GLU A 90 -13.74 7.38 -10.36
CA GLU A 90 -12.90 7.21 -11.57
C GLU A 90 -12.10 5.93 -11.40
N ILE A 91 -12.42 4.90 -12.18
CA ILE A 91 -11.75 3.60 -12.15
C ILE A 91 -11.03 3.40 -13.48
N ASP A 92 -9.69 3.54 -13.43
CA ASP A 92 -8.85 3.30 -14.59
C ASP A 92 -8.51 1.81 -14.69
N GLU A 93 -8.77 1.22 -15.84
CA GLU A 93 -8.28 -0.10 -16.21
C GLU A 93 -6.85 0.01 -16.72
N GLU A 94 -5.89 -0.51 -15.98
CA GLU A 94 -4.50 -0.68 -16.43
C GLU A 94 -4.24 -2.15 -16.81
N PRO A 95 -3.85 -2.45 -18.06
CA PRO A 95 -3.73 -3.83 -18.55
C PRO A 95 -2.79 -4.72 -17.75
N ASP A 96 -1.73 -4.14 -17.17
CA ASP A 96 -0.73 -4.89 -16.41
C ASP A 96 -0.97 -4.85 -14.89
N ALA A 97 -2.07 -4.24 -14.43
CA ALA A 97 -2.39 -4.16 -13.01
C ALA A 97 -3.10 -5.42 -12.54
N GLU A 98 -2.62 -5.99 -11.43
CA GLU A 98 -3.29 -7.10 -10.76
C GLU A 98 -4.25 -6.56 -9.70
N SER A 99 -5.50 -7.03 -9.71
CA SER A 99 -6.48 -6.77 -8.66
C SER A 99 -6.32 -7.78 -7.54
N ILE A 100 -5.53 -7.42 -6.52
CA ILE A 100 -5.21 -8.29 -5.38
C ILE A 100 -5.93 -7.73 -4.15
N PRO A 101 -6.84 -8.52 -3.52
CA PRO A 101 -7.51 -8.10 -2.29
C PRO A 101 -6.52 -7.86 -1.15
N VAL A 102 -6.70 -6.77 -0.43
CA VAL A 102 -5.96 -6.49 0.79
C VAL A 102 -6.40 -7.45 1.90
N LYS A 103 -5.43 -8.03 2.61
CA LYS A 103 -5.65 -8.92 3.75
C LYS A 103 -4.70 -8.55 4.89
N ASP A 104 -4.98 -9.11 6.07
CA ASP A 104 -4.12 -9.00 7.23
C ASP A 104 -3.24 -10.24 7.33
N PHE A 105 -1.94 -10.03 7.52
CA PHE A 105 -0.94 -11.09 7.58
C PHE A 105 -0.18 -11.03 8.90
N PRO A 106 -0.40 -12.00 9.79
CA PRO A 106 0.50 -12.23 10.90
C PRO A 106 1.76 -12.96 10.44
N GLY A 107 2.90 -12.61 11.04
CA GLY A 107 4.17 -13.24 10.72
C GLY A 107 5.17 -13.13 11.86
N THR A 108 6.27 -13.85 11.72
CA THR A 108 7.39 -13.85 12.68
C THR A 108 8.65 -13.35 12.00
N VAL A 109 9.38 -12.47 12.66
CA VAL A 109 10.69 -12.02 12.17
C VAL A 109 11.64 -13.21 12.11
N SER A 110 11.98 -13.64 10.92
CA SER A 110 12.88 -14.80 10.67
C SER A 110 14.35 -14.39 10.68
N ARG A 111 14.64 -13.16 10.23
CA ARG A 111 16.00 -12.67 10.06
C ARG A 111 16.04 -11.14 10.03
N ILE A 112 17.13 -10.56 10.56
CA ILE A 112 17.43 -9.13 10.48
C ILE A 112 18.86 -8.98 9.98
N GLU A 113 19.07 -8.23 8.91
CA GLU A 113 20.38 -7.98 8.32
C GLU A 113 20.71 -6.48 8.32
N LYS A 114 21.97 -6.15 8.58
CA LYS A 114 22.44 -4.77 8.42
C LYS A 114 22.91 -4.58 6.97
N LEU A 115 22.07 -3.96 6.14
CA LEU A 115 22.39 -3.71 4.73
C LEU A 115 23.35 -2.52 4.56
N THR A 116 23.15 -1.47 5.36
CA THR A 116 23.99 -0.28 5.41
C THR A 116 24.06 0.26 6.84
N PRO A 117 24.88 1.28 7.16
CA PRO A 117 24.84 1.90 8.49
C PRO A 117 23.47 2.40 8.94
N THR A 118 22.56 2.70 7.99
CA THR A 118 21.24 3.29 8.27
C THR A 118 20.07 2.47 7.75
N ILE A 119 20.30 1.32 7.10
CA ILE A 119 19.24 0.47 6.54
C ILE A 119 19.40 -0.94 7.06
N LYS A 120 18.33 -1.51 7.60
CA LYS A 120 18.20 -2.92 7.94
C LYS A 120 17.25 -3.60 6.95
N GLY A 121 17.60 -4.82 6.54
CA GLY A 121 16.71 -5.79 5.92
C GLY A 121 16.01 -6.59 7.02
N ILE A 122 14.68 -6.54 7.04
CA ILE A 122 13.83 -7.28 7.97
C ILE A 122 13.08 -8.32 7.16
N PHE A 123 13.25 -9.58 7.50
CA PHE A 123 12.60 -10.72 6.85
C PHE A 123 11.52 -11.26 7.77
N ILE A 124 10.31 -11.41 7.25
CA ILE A 124 9.16 -11.84 8.02
C ILE A 124 8.63 -13.12 7.38
N GLN A 125 8.64 -14.20 8.14
CA GLN A 125 7.99 -15.47 7.78
C GLN A 125 6.52 -15.38 8.14
N LEU A 126 5.65 -15.45 7.14
CA LEU A 126 4.20 -15.35 7.31
C LEU A 126 3.58 -16.69 7.66
N ASP A 127 2.45 -16.65 8.36
CA ASP A 127 1.68 -17.85 8.70
C ASP A 127 0.97 -18.44 7.47
N GLU A 128 0.66 -17.59 6.47
CA GLU A 128 0.12 -17.97 5.16
C GLU A 128 0.89 -17.30 4.02
N ALA A 129 0.71 -17.81 2.79
CA ALA A 129 1.36 -17.25 1.62
C ALA A 129 0.70 -15.91 1.23
N ILE A 130 1.54 -14.94 0.88
CA ILE A 130 1.08 -13.67 0.30
C ILE A 130 1.26 -13.68 -1.21
N HIS A 131 0.22 -13.23 -1.92
CA HIS A 131 0.31 -12.85 -3.32
C HIS A 131 0.41 -11.34 -3.42
N PHE A 132 1.38 -10.84 -4.18
CA PHE A 132 1.55 -9.41 -4.45
C PHE A 132 2.22 -9.18 -5.81
N GLN A 133 1.99 -8.04 -6.40
CA GLN A 133 2.66 -7.59 -7.62
C GLN A 133 3.95 -6.84 -7.26
N ALA A 134 5.04 -7.10 -7.98
CA ALA A 134 6.32 -6.46 -7.73
C ALA A 134 6.22 -4.93 -7.72
N GLY A 135 6.70 -4.29 -6.64
CA GLY A 135 6.63 -2.86 -6.42
C GLY A 135 5.55 -2.40 -5.42
N GLN A 136 4.65 -3.28 -5.01
CA GLN A 136 3.67 -3.01 -3.98
C GLN A 136 4.29 -2.88 -2.58
N TYR A 137 3.50 -2.35 -1.64
CA TYR A 137 3.89 -2.12 -0.25
C TYR A 137 2.86 -2.71 0.73
N ILE A 138 3.24 -2.76 1.98
CA ILE A 138 2.39 -3.16 3.10
C ILE A 138 2.29 -2.04 4.13
N ASN A 139 1.24 -2.06 4.96
CA ASN A 139 1.10 -1.23 6.14
C ASN A 139 1.42 -2.07 7.39
N LEU A 140 2.64 -1.91 7.91
CA LEU A 140 3.14 -2.63 9.08
C LEU A 140 2.67 -1.95 10.37
N GLU A 141 2.00 -2.68 11.22
CA GLU A 141 1.69 -2.25 12.60
C GLU A 141 2.95 -2.24 13.44
N ILE A 142 3.23 -1.12 14.09
CA ILE A 142 4.38 -1.04 14.98
C ILE A 142 3.97 -1.44 16.40
N PRO A 143 4.49 -2.57 16.91
CA PRO A 143 4.10 -3.09 18.21
C PRO A 143 4.23 -2.06 19.32
N GLY A 144 3.21 -1.98 20.20
CA GLY A 144 3.21 -1.11 21.36
C GLY A 144 3.00 0.38 21.09
N LEU A 145 3.02 0.84 19.82
CA LEU A 145 2.89 2.25 19.48
C LEU A 145 1.50 2.66 18.95
N GLY A 146 0.66 1.69 18.59
CA GLY A 146 -0.67 1.97 18.03
C GLY A 146 -0.64 2.74 16.69
N ILE A 147 0.45 2.60 15.93
CA ILE A 147 0.64 3.24 14.63
C ILE A 147 1.01 2.22 13.57
N SER A 148 0.63 2.50 12.31
CA SER A 148 1.09 1.74 11.15
C SER A 148 2.01 2.56 10.26
N ARG A 149 2.91 1.89 9.54
CA ARG A 149 3.82 2.53 8.58
C ARG A 149 3.92 1.71 7.31
N ALA A 150 3.91 2.42 6.17
CA ALA A 150 4.05 1.83 4.86
C ALA A 150 5.51 1.43 4.58
N PHE A 151 5.71 0.19 4.13
CA PHE A 151 7.00 -0.33 3.67
C PHE A 151 6.83 -1.09 2.37
N SER A 152 7.64 -0.74 1.38
CA SER A 152 7.69 -1.49 0.12
C SER A 152 8.24 -2.89 0.33
N LEU A 153 7.62 -3.87 -0.34
CA LEU A 153 8.16 -5.22 -0.44
C LEU A 153 9.41 -5.21 -1.32
N ALA A 154 10.51 -5.75 -0.81
CA ALA A 154 11.83 -5.69 -1.46
C ALA A 154 12.23 -7.01 -2.13
N ASN A 155 11.56 -8.12 -1.82
CA ASN A 155 11.72 -9.41 -2.48
C ASN A 155 10.87 -9.50 -3.74
N ALA A 156 11.17 -10.47 -4.62
CA ALA A 156 10.29 -10.80 -5.74
C ALA A 156 9.00 -11.45 -5.25
N PRO A 157 7.87 -11.29 -5.98
CA PRO A 157 6.68 -12.11 -5.78
C PRO A 157 6.97 -13.61 -5.91
N GLY A 158 6.05 -14.45 -5.42
CA GLY A 158 6.18 -15.91 -5.59
C GLY A 158 7.15 -16.60 -4.65
N GLN A 159 7.80 -15.91 -3.73
CA GLN A 159 8.68 -16.51 -2.71
C GLN A 159 7.92 -17.14 -1.53
N GLY A 160 6.64 -17.41 -1.71
CA GLY A 160 5.82 -18.17 -0.78
C GLY A 160 5.39 -17.35 0.44
N ARG A 161 6.00 -17.63 1.60
CA ARG A 161 5.57 -17.07 2.89
C ARG A 161 6.57 -16.08 3.49
N GLU A 162 7.62 -15.69 2.79
CA GLU A 162 8.59 -14.72 3.30
C GLU A 162 8.47 -13.39 2.58
N VAL A 163 8.46 -12.30 3.34
CA VAL A 163 8.57 -10.94 2.81
C VAL A 163 9.80 -10.24 3.36
N GLU A 164 10.40 -9.37 2.54
CA GLU A 164 11.57 -8.57 2.89
C GLU A 164 11.22 -7.09 2.88
N LEU A 165 11.56 -6.40 3.98
CA LEU A 165 11.43 -4.96 4.13
C LEU A 165 12.81 -4.33 4.31
N ASN A 166 13.15 -3.31 3.50
CA ASN A 166 14.39 -2.55 3.66
C ASN A 166 14.12 -1.23 4.37
N VAL A 167 14.30 -1.24 5.67
CA VAL A 167 13.90 -0.15 6.57
C VAL A 167 15.07 0.78 6.83
N ARG A 168 14.96 2.05 6.40
CA ARG A 168 15.89 3.10 6.77
C ARG A 168 15.48 3.74 8.09
N VAL A 169 16.42 3.90 9.01
CA VAL A 169 16.19 4.65 10.25
C VAL A 169 15.98 6.14 9.93
N VAL A 170 14.91 6.70 10.48
CA VAL A 170 14.62 8.14 10.42
C VAL A 170 14.95 8.73 11.79
N PRO A 171 15.85 9.72 11.90
CA PRO A 171 16.14 10.36 13.17
C PRO A 171 14.86 10.89 13.85
N GLY A 172 14.61 10.46 15.09
CA GLY A 172 13.39 10.81 15.82
C GLY A 172 12.11 10.12 15.36
N GLY A 173 12.18 9.23 14.38
CA GLY A 173 11.02 8.46 13.88
C GLY A 173 10.69 7.30 14.81
N ALA A 174 9.53 7.33 15.49
CA ALA A 174 9.13 6.31 16.45
C ALA A 174 9.07 4.90 15.83
N GLY A 175 8.38 4.73 14.68
CA GLY A 175 8.26 3.41 14.04
C GLY A 175 9.58 2.85 13.54
N THR A 176 10.40 3.64 12.84
CA THR A 176 11.71 3.18 12.36
C THR A 176 12.73 3.02 13.49
N GLY A 177 12.61 3.80 14.57
CA GLY A 177 13.38 3.64 15.80
C GLY A 177 13.12 2.27 16.41
N TYR A 178 11.86 1.91 16.65
CA TYR A 178 11.47 0.58 17.14
C TYR A 178 12.05 -0.54 16.27
N LEU A 179 11.91 -0.47 14.94
CA LEU A 179 12.39 -1.48 14.01
C LEU A 179 13.92 -1.61 14.00
N HIS A 180 14.64 -0.55 14.37
CA HIS A 180 16.10 -0.56 14.43
C HIS A 180 16.68 -0.92 15.81
N GLU A 181 15.98 -0.57 16.89
CA GLU A 181 16.57 -0.63 18.24
C GLU A 181 15.96 -1.73 19.09
N GLU A 182 14.66 -2.02 18.90
CA GLU A 182 13.91 -2.93 19.77
C GLU A 182 13.56 -4.26 19.11
N LEU A 183 13.26 -4.25 17.80
CA LEU A 183 12.83 -5.45 17.06
C LEU A 183 13.91 -6.53 17.05
N SER A 184 13.50 -7.76 17.36
CA SER A 184 14.36 -8.94 17.41
C SER A 184 13.83 -10.09 16.55
N VAL A 185 14.74 -11.00 16.18
CA VAL A 185 14.35 -12.26 15.52
C VAL A 185 13.46 -13.07 16.46
N GLY A 186 12.36 -13.58 15.97
CA GLY A 186 11.33 -14.28 16.73
C GLY A 186 10.13 -13.40 17.15
N ASP A 187 10.23 -12.08 17.03
CA ASP A 187 9.11 -11.19 17.34
C ASP A 187 7.96 -11.38 16.34
N ARG A 188 6.73 -11.20 16.82
CA ARG A 188 5.52 -11.23 16.00
C ARG A 188 5.22 -9.84 15.46
N LEU A 189 4.89 -9.79 14.17
CA LEU A 189 4.47 -8.59 13.48
C LEU A 189 3.17 -8.85 12.73
N ASN A 190 2.31 -7.83 12.66
CA ASN A 190 1.12 -7.85 11.83
C ASN A 190 1.21 -6.72 10.79
N PHE A 191 0.71 -7.00 9.61
CA PHE A 191 0.57 -5.98 8.57
C PHE A 191 -0.64 -6.24 7.70
N SER A 192 -1.15 -5.21 7.06
CA SER A 192 -2.14 -5.33 5.99
C SER A 192 -1.49 -5.06 4.63
N GLY A 193 -2.04 -5.67 3.58
CA GLY A 193 -1.54 -5.50 2.21
C GLY A 193 -2.01 -6.60 1.26
N PRO A 194 -1.53 -6.58 0.00
CA PRO A 194 -0.64 -5.58 -0.58
C PRO A 194 -1.38 -4.31 -1.02
N TYR A 195 -0.66 -3.19 -1.07
CA TYR A 195 -1.17 -1.89 -1.52
C TYR A 195 -0.35 -1.33 -2.67
N GLY A 196 -0.96 -0.43 -3.44
CA GLY A 196 -0.27 0.38 -4.44
C GLY A 196 -0.30 -0.19 -5.85
N ARG A 197 -0.09 0.72 -6.83
CA ARG A 197 -0.02 0.45 -8.27
C ARG A 197 1.29 0.97 -8.88
N PHE A 198 2.40 0.81 -8.18
CA PHE A 198 3.73 1.07 -8.72
C PHE A 198 4.33 -0.24 -9.21
N PHE A 199 4.15 -0.56 -10.48
CA PHE A 199 4.57 -1.82 -11.10
C PHE A 199 5.12 -1.57 -12.52
N VAL A 200 5.77 -2.57 -13.09
CA VAL A 200 6.28 -2.51 -14.46
C VAL A 200 5.16 -2.79 -15.45
N ARG A 201 4.96 -1.88 -16.41
CA ARG A 201 4.01 -2.05 -17.51
C ARG A 201 4.64 -2.94 -18.56
N LYS A 202 4.58 -4.27 -18.34
CA LYS A 202 5.23 -5.30 -19.16
C LYS A 202 4.69 -5.30 -20.60
N SER A 203 3.42 -4.97 -20.79
CA SER A 203 2.77 -4.88 -22.11
C SER A 203 3.36 -3.81 -23.03
N ALA A 204 4.06 -2.81 -22.49
CA ALA A 204 4.68 -1.75 -23.27
C ALA A 204 5.90 -2.22 -24.08
N HIS A 205 6.54 -3.34 -23.71
CA HIS A 205 7.70 -3.92 -24.39
C HIS A 205 8.84 -2.92 -24.70
N VAL A 206 9.16 -2.05 -23.76
CA VAL A 206 10.22 -1.02 -23.89
C VAL A 206 11.36 -1.26 -22.90
N PRO A 207 12.59 -0.78 -23.20
CA PRO A 207 13.68 -0.78 -22.24
C PRO A 207 13.30 -0.10 -20.92
N LEU A 208 13.78 -0.63 -19.80
CA LEU A 208 13.41 -0.21 -18.46
C LEU A 208 14.53 0.57 -17.77
N ILE A 209 14.21 1.72 -17.22
CA ILE A 209 15.13 2.51 -16.40
C ILE A 209 14.53 2.69 -15.01
N PHE A 210 15.19 2.14 -14.01
CA PHE A 210 14.85 2.34 -12.60
C PHE A 210 15.73 3.41 -11.98
N MET A 211 15.13 4.36 -11.29
CA MET A 211 15.84 5.40 -10.55
C MET A 211 15.45 5.30 -9.08
N ALA A 212 16.43 5.15 -8.20
CA ALA A 212 16.17 4.98 -6.77
C ALA A 212 17.23 5.68 -5.91
N GLY A 213 16.84 6.02 -4.66
CA GLY A 213 17.74 6.57 -3.65
C GLY A 213 17.59 5.84 -2.30
N GLY A 214 18.69 5.35 -1.75
CA GLY A 214 18.73 4.70 -0.45
C GLY A 214 17.73 3.51 -0.35
N SER A 215 16.87 3.49 0.68
CA SER A 215 15.84 2.44 0.85
C SER A 215 14.71 2.51 -0.17
N GLY A 216 14.60 3.61 -0.94
CA GLY A 216 13.66 3.68 -2.07
C GLY A 216 13.97 2.69 -3.19
N LEU A 217 15.10 1.99 -3.12
CA LEU A 217 15.42 0.85 -3.99
C LEU A 217 14.50 -0.36 -3.77
N SER A 218 13.78 -0.46 -2.68
CA SER A 218 12.96 -1.65 -2.34
C SER A 218 12.02 -2.05 -3.46
N SER A 219 11.14 -1.15 -3.93
CA SER A 219 10.22 -1.45 -5.04
C SER A 219 10.94 -1.74 -6.36
N PRO A 220 11.91 -0.93 -6.84
CA PRO A 220 12.69 -1.28 -8.02
C PRO A 220 13.42 -2.62 -7.90
N ARG A 221 13.94 -2.95 -6.72
CA ARG A 221 14.60 -4.25 -6.48
C ARG A 221 13.62 -5.41 -6.64
N SER A 222 12.44 -5.31 -6.06
CA SER A 222 11.37 -6.30 -6.22
C SER A 222 11.03 -6.51 -7.70
N MET A 223 10.82 -5.42 -8.46
CA MET A 223 10.51 -5.45 -9.88
C MET A 223 11.64 -6.07 -10.73
N ILE A 224 12.90 -5.69 -10.46
CA ILE A 224 14.06 -6.21 -11.19
C ILE A 224 14.20 -7.71 -10.93
N LEU A 225 14.06 -8.15 -9.69
CA LEU A 225 14.17 -9.57 -9.34
C LEU A 225 13.04 -10.39 -9.98
N ASP A 226 11.82 -9.84 -10.04
CA ASP A 226 10.68 -10.46 -10.70
C ASP A 226 10.92 -10.61 -12.21
N LEU A 227 11.31 -9.53 -12.89
CA LEU A 227 11.65 -9.54 -14.31
C LEU A 227 12.76 -10.53 -14.68
N LEU A 228 13.82 -10.57 -13.87
CA LEU A 228 14.93 -11.51 -14.07
C LEU A 228 14.50 -12.95 -13.81
N GLY A 229 13.64 -13.17 -12.81
CA GLY A 229 13.07 -14.48 -12.51
C GLY A 229 12.18 -15.03 -13.63
N GLU A 230 11.48 -14.14 -14.33
CA GLU A 230 10.65 -14.48 -15.52
C GLU A 230 11.46 -14.60 -16.82
N GLY A 231 12.77 -14.31 -16.81
CA GLY A 231 13.61 -14.35 -17.98
C GLY A 231 13.41 -13.17 -18.95
N CYS A 232 13.12 -11.98 -18.40
CA CYS A 232 12.96 -10.77 -19.21
C CYS A 232 14.23 -10.47 -20.03
N GLU A 233 14.08 -10.36 -21.35
CA GLU A 233 15.18 -10.07 -22.29
C GLU A 233 15.34 -8.56 -22.58
N LEU A 234 14.45 -7.72 -22.09
CA LEU A 234 14.52 -6.28 -22.28
C LEU A 234 15.71 -5.67 -21.53
N PRO A 235 16.38 -4.65 -22.09
CA PRO A 235 17.43 -3.94 -21.36
C PRO A 235 16.90 -3.32 -20.07
N ILE A 236 17.55 -3.63 -18.94
CA ILE A 236 17.25 -3.09 -17.62
C ILE A 236 18.42 -2.25 -17.15
N THR A 237 18.18 -0.98 -16.86
CA THR A 237 19.17 -0.06 -16.27
C THR A 237 18.69 0.42 -14.91
N CYS A 238 19.53 0.31 -13.88
CA CYS A 238 19.22 0.84 -12.55
C CYS A 238 20.21 1.94 -12.16
N LEU A 239 19.69 3.15 -11.94
CA LEU A 239 20.46 4.30 -11.44
C LEU A 239 20.19 4.43 -9.94
N LEU A 240 21.16 4.02 -9.13
CA LEU A 240 21.06 4.11 -7.66
C LEU A 240 21.85 5.30 -7.14
N TYR A 241 21.13 6.30 -6.62
CA TYR A 241 21.73 7.40 -5.88
C TYR A 241 21.97 6.98 -4.42
N THR A 242 23.21 6.93 -4.03
CA THR A 242 23.61 6.70 -2.64
C THR A 242 23.87 8.04 -1.97
N SER A 243 23.23 8.33 -0.84
CA SER A 243 23.13 9.63 -0.18
C SER A 243 24.45 10.21 0.42
N ARG A 244 25.60 9.91 -0.17
CA ARG A 244 26.84 10.65 0.05
C ARG A 244 27.12 11.50 -1.18
N CYS A 245 26.52 12.69 -1.19
CA CYS A 245 27.17 13.80 -1.91
C CYS A 245 28.50 14.06 -1.17
N VAL A 246 29.56 13.69 -1.80
CA VAL A 246 30.90 14.12 -1.36
C VAL A 246 31.08 15.55 -1.84
#